data_ef2a07dc4dedaf4d829215cdfe57eacc
#
_entry.id   ef2a07dc4dedaf4d829215cdfe57eacc
#
_cell.length_a   1.000
_cell.length_b   1.000
_cell.length_c   1.000
_cell.angle_alpha   90.00
_cell.angle_beta   90.00
_cell.angle_gamma   90.00
#
_symmetry.space_group_name_H-M   'P 1'
#
loop_
_entity.id
_entity.type
_entity.pdbx_description
1 polymer ?
#
loop_
_entity_poly.entity_id
_entity_poly.type
_entity_poly.pdbx_seq_one_letter_code
_entity_poly.pdbx_strand_id
1 'polypeptide(L)'
;CVKNLRDVVKVANMVDGKLVAVPQEVVAYGLFINKDMFDKYQLTLPETPEDFLECCRVFKENGVETPVGANRWWLETFVLAQAYADLYNGGNTEAEIAALNSGESKYSDYMRPGFVFLQELIDKGYVDAEKALVSEAIEGEGADFLAQKTPIVMAYWGAANTETAYGKTDFEMQVIGFPSSRGQMPVMTMTGFGVGINAEHGEDALAVLDIMLSDEALQIYAETNRVISPSKNVEVECVDPLKPLNDRIQENVYVLGSNAGMDVEQWGNTCLIVRELLG
;
A
#
# COMPACT_ATOMS: atom_id res chain seq x y z
N CYS A 1 13.27 23.13 1.21
CA CYS A 1 12.32 21.98 1.26
C CYS A 1 12.99 20.61 1.04
N VAL A 2 13.80 20.42 -0.01
CA VAL A 2 14.33 19.09 -0.43
C VAL A 2 15.19 18.35 0.63
N LYS A 3 15.85 19.07 1.54
CA LYS A 3 16.79 18.47 2.52
C LYS A 3 16.10 17.59 3.58
N ASN A 4 14.86 17.87 3.89
CA ASN A 4 14.12 17.23 4.98
C ASN A 4 13.16 16.15 4.51
N LEU A 5 13.15 15.81 3.21
CA LEU A 5 12.29 14.76 2.69
C LEU A 5 12.70 13.38 3.19
N ARG A 6 11.71 12.54 3.47
CA ARG A 6 11.91 11.12 3.76
C ARG A 6 12.60 10.43 2.58
N ASP A 7 13.39 9.42 2.86
CA ASP A 7 14.16 8.76 1.81
C ASP A 7 13.26 8.05 0.80
N VAL A 8 12.14 7.49 1.23
CA VAL A 8 11.11 6.91 0.35
C VAL A 8 10.60 7.91 -0.70
N VAL A 9 10.42 9.18 -0.31
CA VAL A 9 9.99 10.25 -1.23
C VAL A 9 11.04 10.53 -2.29
N LYS A 10 12.31 10.54 -1.89
CA LYS A 10 13.42 10.78 -2.83
C LYS A 10 13.53 9.64 -3.84
N VAL A 11 13.52 8.39 -3.38
CA VAL A 11 13.60 7.21 -4.27
C VAL A 11 12.45 7.20 -5.29
N ALA A 12 11.23 7.49 -4.85
CA ALA A 12 10.05 7.43 -5.71
C ALA A 12 9.93 8.58 -6.73
N ASN A 13 10.58 9.73 -6.46
CA ASN A 13 10.37 10.96 -7.24
C ASN A 13 11.63 11.52 -7.90
N MET A 14 12.72 10.76 -7.93
CA MET A 14 13.95 11.16 -8.61
C MET A 14 14.05 10.53 -10.00
N VAL A 15 14.45 11.36 -10.97
CA VAL A 15 14.79 10.93 -12.33
C VAL A 15 16.16 11.52 -12.66
N ASP A 16 17.12 10.71 -13.08
CA ASP A 16 18.50 11.11 -13.39
C ASP A 16 19.15 11.94 -12.28
N GLY A 17 18.96 11.55 -11.02
CA GLY A 17 19.50 12.24 -9.86
C GLY A 17 18.85 13.59 -9.54
N LYS A 18 17.73 13.93 -10.18
CA LYS A 18 16.97 15.16 -9.95
C LYS A 18 15.60 14.84 -9.38
N LEU A 19 15.19 15.56 -8.35
CA LEU A 19 13.83 15.50 -7.83
C LEU A 19 12.88 16.20 -8.81
N VAL A 20 11.95 15.44 -9.40
CA VAL A 20 11.02 15.92 -10.44
C VAL A 20 9.62 16.19 -9.90
N ALA A 21 9.29 15.63 -8.74
CA ALA A 21 8.02 15.86 -8.07
C ALA A 21 8.19 15.77 -6.54
N VAL A 22 7.33 16.45 -5.79
CA VAL A 22 7.26 16.34 -4.32
C VAL A 22 5.80 16.16 -3.90
N PRO A 23 5.46 15.10 -3.16
CA PRO A 23 4.11 14.86 -2.67
C PRO A 23 3.80 15.71 -1.44
N GLN A 24 2.50 15.90 -1.14
CA GLN A 24 2.04 16.45 0.15
C GLN A 24 1.81 15.35 1.18
N GLU A 25 1.66 14.11 0.73
CA GLU A 25 1.45 12.94 1.58
C GLU A 25 2.15 11.71 1.02
N VAL A 26 2.40 10.75 1.91
CA VAL A 26 2.78 9.39 1.57
C VAL A 26 1.62 8.49 1.98
N VAL A 27 1.12 7.71 1.03
CA VAL A 27 0.04 6.76 1.27
C VAL A 27 0.63 5.39 1.54
N ALA A 28 0.27 4.77 2.64
CA ALA A 28 0.63 3.39 2.97
C ALA A 28 -0.60 2.49 2.88
N TYR A 29 -0.48 1.41 2.12
CA TYR A 29 -1.49 0.37 1.98
C TYR A 29 -1.16 -0.81 2.88
N GLY A 30 -2.21 -1.46 3.40
CA GLY A 30 -2.11 -2.63 4.24
C GLY A 30 -3.43 -3.38 4.34
N LEU A 31 -3.48 -4.29 5.31
CA LEU A 31 -4.65 -5.08 5.64
C LEU A 31 -5.29 -4.54 6.92
N PHE A 32 -6.56 -4.23 6.86
CA PHE A 32 -7.39 -3.93 8.02
C PHE A 32 -8.00 -5.23 8.52
N ILE A 33 -7.75 -5.51 9.78
CA ILE A 33 -8.06 -6.78 10.44
C ILE A 33 -9.14 -6.52 11.50
N ASN A 34 -10.23 -7.27 11.44
CA ASN A 34 -11.16 -7.38 12.57
C ASN A 34 -10.54 -8.32 13.61
N LYS A 35 -9.89 -7.72 14.63
CA LYS A 35 -9.15 -8.46 15.65
C LYS A 35 -10.05 -9.38 16.47
N ASP A 36 -11.29 -8.96 16.76
CA ASP A 36 -12.25 -9.76 17.50
C ASP A 36 -12.58 -11.07 16.78
N MET A 37 -12.67 -11.02 15.43
CA MET A 37 -12.87 -12.24 14.63
C MET A 37 -11.65 -13.16 14.65
N PHE A 38 -10.43 -12.59 14.62
CA PHE A 38 -9.20 -13.37 14.75
C PHE A 38 -9.09 -14.04 16.12
N ASP A 39 -9.37 -13.31 17.19
CA ASP A 39 -9.33 -13.81 18.55
C ASP A 39 -10.37 -14.90 18.80
N LYS A 40 -11.57 -14.76 18.25
CA LYS A 40 -12.64 -15.76 18.32
C LYS A 40 -12.18 -17.14 17.82
N TYR A 41 -11.35 -17.16 16.78
CA TYR A 41 -10.83 -18.41 16.20
C TYR A 41 -9.39 -18.72 16.62
N GLN A 42 -8.83 -17.98 17.59
CA GLN A 42 -7.47 -18.13 18.12
C GLN A 42 -6.40 -18.03 17.03
N LEU A 43 -6.62 -17.14 16.06
CA LEU A 43 -5.69 -16.86 14.97
C LEU A 43 -4.70 -15.78 15.37
N THR A 44 -3.45 -15.97 14.99
CA THR A 44 -2.42 -14.91 15.01
C THR A 44 -2.50 -14.07 13.75
N LEU A 45 -2.01 -12.83 13.83
CA LEU A 45 -1.91 -11.99 12.64
C LEU A 45 -0.91 -12.60 11.65
N PRO A 46 -1.26 -12.69 10.36
CA PRO A 46 -0.42 -13.34 9.37
C PRO A 46 0.84 -12.52 9.08
N GLU A 47 1.99 -13.18 9.04
CA GLU A 47 3.28 -12.62 8.64
C GLU A 47 3.64 -13.02 7.20
N THR A 48 3.38 -14.29 6.85
CA THR A 48 3.74 -14.88 5.57
C THR A 48 2.51 -15.17 4.72
N PRO A 49 2.66 -15.40 3.40
CA PRO A 49 1.58 -15.87 2.53
C PRO A 49 0.91 -17.16 3.06
N GLU A 50 1.70 -18.09 3.62
CA GLU A 50 1.21 -19.33 4.18
C GLU A 50 0.33 -19.09 5.41
N ASP A 51 0.75 -18.20 6.33
CA ASP A 51 -0.07 -17.82 7.50
C ASP A 51 -1.39 -17.19 7.06
N PHE A 52 -1.34 -16.34 6.02
CA PHE A 52 -2.52 -15.68 5.48
C PHE A 52 -3.51 -16.67 4.89
N LEU A 53 -3.03 -17.64 4.11
CA LEU A 53 -3.86 -18.71 3.56
C LEU A 53 -4.48 -19.57 4.66
N GLU A 54 -3.73 -19.85 5.72
CA GLU A 54 -4.25 -20.60 6.87
C GLU A 54 -5.36 -19.82 7.60
N CYS A 55 -5.17 -18.52 7.84
CA CYS A 55 -6.23 -17.68 8.40
C CYS A 55 -7.48 -17.71 7.52
N CYS A 56 -7.34 -17.54 6.21
CA CYS A 56 -8.46 -17.58 5.28
C CYS A 56 -9.17 -18.96 5.28
N ARG A 57 -8.41 -20.04 5.34
CA ARG A 57 -8.95 -21.40 5.43
C ARG A 57 -9.81 -21.58 6.69
N VAL A 58 -9.28 -21.17 7.85
CA VAL A 58 -10.02 -21.28 9.12
C VAL A 58 -11.31 -20.45 9.08
N PHE A 59 -11.26 -19.22 8.56
CA PHE A 59 -12.47 -18.41 8.42
C PHE A 59 -13.50 -19.07 7.50
N LYS A 60 -13.06 -19.60 6.36
CA LYS A 60 -13.94 -20.27 5.38
C LYS A 60 -14.61 -21.50 5.99
N GLU A 61 -13.86 -22.35 6.70
CA GLU A 61 -14.37 -23.54 7.40
C GLU A 61 -15.37 -23.20 8.52
N ASN A 62 -15.28 -21.99 9.08
CA ASN A 62 -16.20 -21.50 10.10
C ASN A 62 -17.34 -20.63 9.55
N GLY A 63 -17.59 -20.69 8.24
CA GLY A 63 -18.77 -20.11 7.60
C GLY A 63 -18.62 -18.66 7.14
N VAL A 64 -17.40 -18.10 7.14
CA VAL A 64 -17.14 -16.82 6.47
C VAL A 64 -17.09 -17.06 4.96
N GLU A 65 -18.03 -16.47 4.24
CA GLU A 65 -18.17 -16.70 2.80
C GLU A 65 -16.98 -16.19 2.01
N THR A 66 -16.54 -14.96 2.30
CA THR A 66 -15.39 -14.32 1.66
C THR A 66 -14.46 -13.74 2.73
N PRO A 67 -13.37 -14.44 3.10
CA PRO A 67 -12.46 -14.00 4.15
C PRO A 67 -11.77 -12.68 3.86
N VAL A 68 -11.51 -12.33 2.59
CA VAL A 68 -10.77 -11.13 2.19
C VAL A 68 -11.64 -10.24 1.31
N GLY A 69 -11.99 -9.08 1.82
CA GLY A 69 -12.60 -8.01 1.04
C GLY A 69 -11.53 -7.21 0.29
N ALA A 70 -11.68 -7.14 -1.02
CA ALA A 70 -10.76 -6.40 -1.88
C ALA A 70 -11.47 -5.88 -3.12
N ASN A 71 -10.92 -4.83 -3.71
CA ASN A 71 -11.25 -4.40 -5.04
C ASN A 71 -10.02 -4.53 -5.95
N ARG A 72 -10.21 -4.36 -7.24
CA ARG A 72 -9.14 -4.43 -8.23
C ARG A 72 -7.91 -3.60 -7.88
N TRP A 73 -8.11 -2.35 -7.47
CA TRP A 73 -7.02 -1.41 -7.12
C TRP A 73 -6.18 -1.90 -5.93
N TRP A 74 -6.85 -2.48 -4.92
CA TRP A 74 -6.16 -3.07 -3.77
C TRP A 74 -5.35 -4.30 -4.18
N LEU A 75 -5.87 -5.14 -5.08
CA LEU A 75 -5.19 -6.36 -5.54
C LEU A 75 -3.99 -6.05 -6.43
N GLU A 76 -4.07 -5.02 -7.26
CA GLU A 76 -2.93 -4.49 -8.03
C GLU A 76 -1.78 -4.06 -7.11
N THR A 77 -2.11 -3.50 -5.94
CA THR A 77 -1.13 -3.09 -4.91
C THR A 77 -0.65 -4.28 -4.08
N PHE A 78 -1.56 -5.19 -3.73
CA PHE A 78 -1.27 -6.38 -2.92
C PHE A 78 -0.18 -7.27 -3.52
N VAL A 79 -0.23 -7.54 -4.82
CA VAL A 79 0.76 -8.41 -5.48
C VAL A 79 2.18 -7.84 -5.42
N LEU A 80 2.34 -6.52 -5.27
CA LEU A 80 3.66 -5.88 -5.17
C LEU A 80 4.39 -6.22 -3.88
N ALA A 81 3.65 -6.46 -2.79
CA ALA A 81 4.25 -6.82 -1.51
C ALA A 81 5.02 -8.14 -1.60
N GLN A 82 4.45 -9.17 -2.26
CA GLN A 82 5.11 -10.45 -2.46
C GLN A 82 6.20 -10.37 -3.55
N ALA A 83 5.95 -9.57 -4.58
CA ALA A 83 6.88 -9.42 -5.70
C ALA A 83 8.19 -8.73 -5.30
N TYR A 84 8.09 -7.68 -4.50
CA TYR A 84 9.21 -6.76 -4.29
C TYR A 84 9.72 -6.69 -2.86
N ALA A 85 9.25 -7.56 -1.95
CA ALA A 85 9.76 -7.62 -0.58
C ALA A 85 11.28 -7.70 -0.54
N ASP A 86 11.88 -8.62 -1.29
CA ASP A 86 13.32 -8.81 -1.33
C ASP A 86 14.03 -7.71 -2.12
N LEU A 87 13.47 -7.25 -3.23
CA LEU A 87 14.04 -6.18 -4.05
C LEU A 87 14.27 -4.90 -3.25
N TYR A 88 13.26 -4.43 -2.51
CA TYR A 88 13.36 -3.18 -1.74
C TYR A 88 14.07 -3.34 -0.40
N ASN A 89 14.15 -4.56 0.16
CA ASN A 89 14.67 -4.79 1.51
C ASN A 89 15.92 -5.70 1.53
N GLY A 90 16.45 -6.09 0.36
CA GLY A 90 17.63 -6.93 0.21
C GLY A 90 18.97 -6.19 0.28
N GLY A 91 18.95 -4.86 0.27
CA GLY A 91 20.16 -4.03 0.32
C GLY A 91 20.79 -3.71 -1.03
N ASN A 92 20.24 -4.20 -2.14
CA ASN A 92 20.75 -4.00 -3.50
C ASN A 92 19.72 -3.33 -4.43
N THR A 93 18.74 -2.63 -3.89
CA THR A 93 17.57 -2.06 -4.61
C THR A 93 17.94 -1.31 -5.88
N GLU A 94 18.93 -0.41 -5.83
CA GLU A 94 19.34 0.39 -6.99
C GLU A 94 19.87 -0.49 -8.13
N ALA A 95 20.72 -1.47 -7.81
CA ALA A 95 21.29 -2.39 -8.79
C ALA A 95 20.24 -3.31 -9.40
N GLU A 96 19.28 -3.80 -8.58
CA GLU A 96 18.20 -4.65 -9.05
C GLU A 96 17.22 -3.89 -9.95
N ILE A 97 16.86 -2.65 -9.61
CA ILE A 97 16.05 -1.78 -10.48
C ILE A 97 16.78 -1.47 -11.79
N ALA A 98 18.09 -1.19 -11.74
CA ALA A 98 18.88 -0.96 -12.94
C ALA A 98 18.93 -2.21 -13.85
N ALA A 99 19.06 -3.41 -13.28
CA ALA A 99 19.04 -4.66 -14.01
C ALA A 99 17.67 -4.93 -14.67
N LEU A 100 16.57 -4.59 -13.98
CA LEU A 100 15.21 -4.66 -14.55
C LEU A 100 15.05 -3.67 -15.71
N ASN A 101 15.45 -2.42 -15.53
CA ASN A 101 15.32 -1.37 -16.55
C ASN A 101 16.20 -1.63 -17.78
N SER A 102 17.35 -2.30 -17.63
CA SER A 102 18.23 -2.69 -18.74
C SER A 102 17.84 -4.00 -19.43
N GLY A 103 16.90 -4.76 -18.85
CA GLY A 103 16.50 -6.08 -19.32
C GLY A 103 17.48 -7.21 -18.96
N GLU A 104 18.46 -6.96 -18.10
CA GLU A 104 19.37 -7.98 -17.55
C GLU A 104 18.60 -8.96 -16.65
N SER A 105 17.65 -8.45 -15.85
CA SER A 105 16.70 -9.23 -15.07
C SER A 105 15.30 -9.17 -15.67
N LYS A 106 14.51 -10.23 -15.46
CA LYS A 106 13.15 -10.28 -16.00
C LYS A 106 12.14 -9.86 -14.94
N TYR A 107 11.28 -8.95 -15.29
CA TYR A 107 10.14 -8.53 -14.50
C TYR A 107 9.29 -9.70 -13.98
N SER A 108 9.04 -10.70 -14.87
CA SER A 108 8.27 -11.89 -14.50
C SER A 108 8.86 -12.71 -13.35
N ASP A 109 10.18 -12.66 -13.16
CA ASP A 109 10.83 -13.43 -12.10
C ASP A 109 10.51 -12.85 -10.71
N TYR A 110 10.33 -11.52 -10.63
CA TYR A 110 9.89 -10.83 -9.42
C TYR A 110 8.38 -10.92 -9.20
N MET A 111 7.58 -10.72 -10.26
CA MET A 111 6.13 -10.62 -10.13
C MET A 111 5.40 -11.95 -9.96
N ARG A 112 5.99 -13.05 -10.43
CA ARG A 112 5.37 -14.38 -10.37
C ARG A 112 4.86 -14.76 -8.98
N PRO A 113 5.60 -14.61 -7.87
CA PRO A 113 5.10 -14.96 -6.53
C PRO A 113 3.81 -14.23 -6.18
N GLY A 114 3.71 -12.94 -6.48
CA GLY A 114 2.52 -12.14 -6.20
C GLY A 114 1.30 -12.60 -7.01
N PHE A 115 1.48 -12.86 -8.30
CA PHE A 115 0.37 -13.33 -9.15
C PHE A 115 -0.07 -14.75 -8.79
N VAL A 116 0.87 -15.65 -8.47
CA VAL A 116 0.53 -17.02 -8.03
C VAL A 116 -0.26 -16.98 -6.72
N PHE A 117 0.17 -16.13 -5.79
CA PHE A 117 -0.54 -15.98 -4.51
C PHE A 117 -1.96 -15.41 -4.71
N LEU A 118 -2.11 -14.40 -5.56
CA LEU A 118 -3.43 -13.86 -5.90
C LEU A 118 -4.33 -14.92 -6.55
N GLN A 119 -3.80 -15.68 -7.52
CA GLN A 119 -4.55 -16.76 -8.15
C GLN A 119 -5.01 -17.81 -7.13
N GLU A 120 -4.16 -18.17 -6.17
CA GLU A 120 -4.53 -19.12 -5.11
C GLU A 120 -5.66 -18.59 -4.23
N LEU A 121 -5.67 -17.29 -3.88
CA LEU A 121 -6.75 -16.68 -3.13
C LEU A 121 -8.08 -16.73 -3.89
N ILE A 122 -8.04 -16.52 -5.20
CA ILE A 122 -9.21 -16.58 -6.08
C ILE A 122 -9.71 -18.03 -6.21
N ASP A 123 -8.82 -18.98 -6.52
CA ASP A 123 -9.17 -20.39 -6.74
C ASP A 123 -9.80 -21.04 -5.49
N LYS A 124 -9.36 -20.62 -4.31
CA LYS A 124 -9.91 -21.07 -3.03
C LYS A 124 -11.17 -20.33 -2.59
N GLY A 125 -11.59 -19.30 -3.35
CA GLY A 125 -12.74 -18.45 -3.03
C GLY A 125 -12.51 -17.62 -1.75
N TYR A 126 -11.27 -17.24 -1.45
CA TYR A 126 -10.95 -16.34 -0.35
C TYR A 126 -11.13 -14.89 -0.73
N VAL A 127 -11.02 -14.57 -2.01
CA VAL A 127 -11.40 -13.32 -2.65
C VAL A 127 -12.53 -13.60 -3.64
N ASP A 128 -13.56 -12.78 -3.63
CA ASP A 128 -14.61 -12.79 -4.65
C ASP A 128 -14.14 -11.97 -5.87
N ALA A 129 -13.69 -12.69 -6.91
CA ALA A 129 -13.09 -12.08 -8.09
C ALA A 129 -14.10 -11.19 -8.85
N GLU A 130 -15.34 -11.65 -9.03
CA GLU A 130 -16.38 -10.89 -9.74
C GLU A 130 -16.70 -9.58 -8.99
N LYS A 131 -16.88 -9.67 -7.67
CA LYS A 131 -17.09 -8.51 -6.82
C LYS A 131 -15.89 -7.57 -6.83
N ALA A 132 -14.66 -8.09 -6.73
CA ALA A 132 -13.44 -7.29 -6.74
C ALA A 132 -13.26 -6.52 -8.04
N LEU A 133 -13.66 -7.09 -9.18
CA LEU A 133 -13.54 -6.46 -10.49
C LEU A 133 -14.44 -5.22 -10.64
N VAL A 134 -15.63 -5.24 -10.04
CA VAL A 134 -16.65 -4.20 -10.18
C VAL A 134 -16.84 -3.33 -8.93
N SER A 135 -16.20 -3.67 -7.82
CA SER A 135 -16.38 -2.99 -6.54
C SER A 135 -15.71 -1.61 -6.54
N GLU A 136 -16.40 -0.68 -5.92
CA GLU A 136 -15.91 0.66 -5.62
C GLU A 136 -15.67 0.77 -4.11
N ALA A 137 -14.42 0.77 -3.69
CA ALA A 137 -13.94 1.02 -2.31
C ALA A 137 -14.94 0.65 -1.17
N ILE A 138 -15.23 1.59 -0.27
CA ILE A 138 -16.07 1.37 0.93
C ILE A 138 -17.50 0.90 0.63
N GLU A 139 -18.04 1.20 -0.54
CA GLU A 139 -19.40 0.78 -0.92
C GLU A 139 -19.50 -0.74 -1.19
N GLY A 140 -18.36 -1.38 -1.50
CA GLY A 140 -18.27 -2.80 -1.74
C GLY A 140 -17.74 -3.58 -0.54
N GLU A 141 -16.46 -3.90 -0.58
CA GLU A 141 -15.78 -4.76 0.41
C GLU A 141 -15.70 -4.12 1.79
N GLY A 142 -15.59 -2.79 1.86
CA GLY A 142 -15.53 -2.07 3.13
C GLY A 142 -16.82 -2.19 3.93
N ALA A 143 -17.99 -2.18 3.27
CA ALA A 143 -19.28 -2.36 3.94
C ALA A 143 -19.40 -3.74 4.60
N ASP A 144 -18.91 -4.80 3.96
CA ASP A 144 -18.92 -6.13 4.53
C ASP A 144 -17.96 -6.28 5.73
N PHE A 145 -16.81 -5.60 5.69
CA PHE A 145 -15.88 -5.53 6.84
C PHE A 145 -16.51 -4.80 8.02
N LEU A 146 -17.10 -3.62 7.81
CA LEU A 146 -17.78 -2.86 8.85
C LEU A 146 -19.00 -3.58 9.42
N ALA A 147 -19.67 -4.42 8.61
CA ALA A 147 -20.76 -5.29 9.04
C ALA A 147 -20.26 -6.61 9.69
N GLN A 148 -18.96 -6.77 9.89
CA GLN A 148 -18.31 -7.96 10.47
C GLN A 148 -18.60 -9.28 9.73
N LYS A 149 -18.85 -9.19 8.42
CA LYS A 149 -19.03 -10.36 7.55
C LYS A 149 -17.70 -10.86 6.99
N THR A 150 -16.76 -9.95 6.79
CA THR A 150 -15.41 -10.20 6.25
C THR A 150 -14.39 -9.77 7.29
N PRO A 151 -13.48 -10.67 7.74
CA PRO A 151 -12.49 -10.38 8.78
C PRO A 151 -11.31 -9.54 8.31
N ILE A 152 -11.05 -9.51 7.01
CA ILE A 152 -9.89 -8.84 6.41
C ILE A 152 -10.36 -7.96 5.26
N VAL A 153 -9.93 -6.71 5.22
CA VAL A 153 -10.12 -5.85 4.05
C VAL A 153 -8.83 -5.15 3.70
N MET A 154 -8.58 -5.00 2.41
CA MET A 154 -7.45 -4.22 1.92
C MET A 154 -7.82 -2.75 1.90
N ALA A 155 -7.00 -1.89 2.51
CA ALA A 155 -7.23 -0.47 2.54
C ALA A 155 -5.91 0.32 2.73
N TYR A 156 -6.00 1.62 2.87
CA TYR A 156 -4.85 2.49 3.02
C TYR A 156 -4.89 3.24 4.36
N TRP A 157 -3.73 3.74 4.81
CA TRP A 157 -3.54 4.44 6.08
C TRP A 157 -4.63 5.47 6.39
N GLY A 158 -4.93 6.37 5.45
CA GLY A 158 -5.92 7.42 5.65
C GLY A 158 -7.33 6.92 5.97
N ALA A 159 -7.68 5.69 5.55
CA ALA A 159 -8.98 5.09 5.86
C ALA A 159 -9.16 4.74 7.34
N ALA A 160 -8.07 4.55 8.10
CA ALA A 160 -8.11 4.30 9.54
C ALA A 160 -8.28 5.58 10.38
N ASN A 161 -8.41 6.73 9.74
CA ASN A 161 -8.66 7.99 10.43
C ASN A 161 -9.98 7.93 11.20
N THR A 162 -10.01 8.52 12.41
CA THR A 162 -11.20 8.54 13.28
C THR A 162 -12.42 9.23 12.68
N GLU A 163 -12.23 10.05 11.65
CA GLU A 163 -13.32 10.73 10.94
C GLU A 163 -13.94 9.87 9.83
N THR A 164 -13.30 8.76 9.46
CA THR A 164 -13.80 7.82 8.45
C THR A 164 -14.66 6.72 9.08
N ALA A 165 -15.36 5.95 8.24
CA ALA A 165 -16.14 4.79 8.71
C ALA A 165 -15.25 3.73 9.38
N TYR A 166 -14.05 3.49 8.88
CA TYR A 166 -13.09 2.54 9.48
C TYR A 166 -12.58 3.01 10.85
N GLY A 167 -12.47 4.31 11.09
CA GLY A 167 -12.09 4.86 12.38
C GLY A 167 -13.20 4.79 13.44
N LYS A 168 -14.40 4.34 13.07
CA LYS A 168 -15.60 4.30 13.94
C LYS A 168 -16.14 2.88 14.10
N THR A 169 -15.30 1.86 13.99
CA THR A 169 -15.72 0.47 14.23
C THR A 169 -16.10 0.25 15.68
N ASP A 170 -17.06 -0.62 15.92
CA ASP A 170 -17.47 -1.10 17.25
C ASP A 170 -16.79 -2.42 17.64
N PHE A 171 -15.75 -2.79 16.91
CA PHE A 171 -14.86 -3.92 17.16
C PHE A 171 -13.39 -3.45 17.15
N GLU A 172 -12.51 -4.24 17.77
CA GLU A 172 -11.08 -3.94 17.73
C GLU A 172 -10.52 -4.15 16.33
N MET A 173 -9.94 -3.08 15.76
CA MET A 173 -9.31 -3.12 14.45
C MET A 173 -7.80 -2.96 14.60
N GLN A 174 -7.04 -3.71 13.80
CA GLN A 174 -5.62 -3.50 13.60
C GLN A 174 -5.30 -3.38 12.11
N VAL A 175 -4.27 -2.61 11.79
CA VAL A 175 -3.79 -2.42 10.42
C VAL A 175 -2.37 -2.93 10.34
N ILE A 176 -2.14 -3.91 9.48
CA ILE A 176 -0.85 -4.57 9.27
C ILE A 176 -0.39 -4.42 7.83
N GLY A 177 0.88 -4.66 7.55
CA GLY A 177 1.38 -4.79 6.18
C GLY A 177 0.83 -6.05 5.49
N PHE A 178 0.99 -6.14 4.19
CA PHE A 178 0.66 -7.34 3.43
C PHE A 178 1.64 -8.47 3.76
N PRO A 179 1.20 -9.74 3.83
CA PRO A 179 2.09 -10.88 4.07
C PRO A 179 3.12 -11.03 2.95
N SER A 180 4.37 -11.30 3.30
CA SER A 180 5.45 -11.47 2.34
C SER A 180 6.54 -12.41 2.84
N SER A 181 7.56 -12.69 2.02
CA SER A 181 8.77 -13.46 2.42
C SER A 181 9.55 -12.80 3.57
N ARG A 182 9.30 -11.52 3.86
CA ARG A 182 9.94 -10.73 4.91
C ARG A 182 8.99 -10.27 6.00
N GLY A 183 7.90 -11.01 6.20
CA GLY A 183 6.84 -10.65 7.14
C GLY A 183 5.90 -9.58 6.57
N GLN A 184 5.21 -8.89 7.45
CA GLN A 184 4.24 -7.87 7.08
C GLN A 184 4.89 -6.70 6.34
N MET A 185 4.47 -6.45 5.11
CA MET A 185 5.07 -5.51 4.18
C MET A 185 4.10 -4.39 3.80
N PRO A 186 4.27 -3.17 4.32
CA PRO A 186 3.56 -1.99 3.80
C PRO A 186 3.89 -1.73 2.34
N VAL A 187 2.89 -1.37 1.54
CA VAL A 187 3.11 -0.85 0.19
C VAL A 187 2.87 0.65 0.20
N MET A 188 3.90 1.41 -0.13
CA MET A 188 3.84 2.87 -0.07
C MET A 188 3.76 3.46 -1.47
N THR A 189 2.82 4.37 -1.66
CA THR A 189 2.66 5.15 -2.90
C THR A 189 2.60 6.63 -2.59
N MET A 190 2.86 7.44 -3.60
CA MET A 190 2.75 8.88 -3.48
C MET A 190 2.54 9.53 -4.84
N THR A 191 1.75 10.59 -4.86
CA THR A 191 1.55 11.42 -6.04
C THR A 191 2.16 12.79 -5.75
N GLY A 192 3.10 13.20 -6.58
CA GLY A 192 3.84 14.45 -6.37
C GLY A 192 3.37 15.58 -7.29
N PHE A 193 3.69 16.79 -6.87
CA PHE A 193 3.54 18.00 -7.66
C PHE A 193 4.89 18.37 -8.31
N GLY A 194 4.84 18.78 -9.55
CA GLY A 194 5.99 19.31 -10.28
C GLY A 194 5.57 20.50 -11.16
N VAL A 195 6.54 21.24 -11.65
CA VAL A 195 6.31 22.34 -12.58
C VAL A 195 6.78 21.91 -13.97
N GLY A 196 5.93 22.06 -14.97
CA GLY A 196 6.26 21.73 -16.35
C GLY A 196 7.44 22.58 -16.85
N ILE A 197 8.38 21.95 -17.56
CA ILE A 197 9.60 22.61 -18.06
C ILE A 197 9.32 23.83 -18.97
N ASN A 198 8.16 23.85 -19.62
CA ASN A 198 7.72 24.93 -20.51
C ASN A 198 6.60 25.78 -19.89
N ALA A 199 6.44 25.76 -18.55
CA ALA A 199 5.42 26.58 -17.89
C ALA A 199 5.72 28.07 -18.06
N GLU A 200 4.74 28.85 -18.53
CA GLU A 200 4.86 30.30 -18.75
C GLU A 200 5.17 31.05 -17.44
N HIS A 201 4.61 30.60 -16.32
CA HIS A 201 4.80 31.15 -14.96
C HIS A 201 5.54 30.17 -14.06
N GLY A 202 6.62 29.55 -14.54
CA GLY A 202 7.34 28.50 -13.82
C GLY A 202 7.93 28.95 -12.47
N GLU A 203 8.46 30.18 -12.40
CA GLU A 203 9.01 30.73 -11.15
C GLU A 203 7.92 30.97 -10.09
N ASP A 204 6.76 31.50 -10.51
CA ASP A 204 5.64 31.70 -9.60
C ASP A 204 5.07 30.36 -9.10
N ALA A 205 4.98 29.36 -9.99
CA ALA A 205 4.56 28.00 -9.63
C ALA A 205 5.54 27.36 -8.64
N LEU A 206 6.83 27.53 -8.82
CA LEU A 206 7.82 27.03 -7.84
C LEU A 206 7.70 27.74 -6.50
N ALA A 207 7.41 29.05 -6.48
CA ALA A 207 7.18 29.79 -5.23
C ALA A 207 5.93 29.28 -4.48
N VAL A 208 4.87 28.94 -5.22
CA VAL A 208 3.66 28.30 -4.62
C VAL A 208 4.00 26.93 -4.06
N LEU A 209 4.73 26.08 -4.81
CA LEU A 209 5.17 24.77 -4.32
C LEU A 209 6.04 24.88 -3.06
N ASP A 210 6.95 25.86 -2.99
CA ASP A 210 7.78 26.08 -1.81
C ASP A 210 6.95 26.40 -0.57
N ILE A 211 5.85 27.13 -0.72
CA ILE A 211 4.89 27.39 0.38
C ILE A 211 4.14 26.11 0.75
N MET A 212 3.57 25.42 -0.23
CA MET A 212 2.78 24.18 -0.01
C MET A 212 3.62 23.06 0.64
N LEU A 213 4.92 23.03 0.36
CA LEU A 213 5.86 22.02 0.84
C LEU A 213 6.73 22.51 2.00
N SER A 214 6.41 23.67 2.59
CA SER A 214 7.01 24.10 3.86
C SER A 214 6.61 23.16 5.00
N ASP A 215 7.47 22.99 6.00
CA ASP A 215 7.15 22.14 7.17
C ASP A 215 5.86 22.60 7.86
N GLU A 216 5.57 23.90 7.90
CA GLU A 216 4.33 24.46 8.46
C GLU A 216 3.09 24.01 7.67
N ALA A 217 3.12 24.15 6.34
CA ALA A 217 1.98 23.74 5.50
C ALA A 217 1.78 22.23 5.51
N LEU A 218 2.87 21.47 5.48
CA LEU A 218 2.84 20.00 5.58
C LEU A 218 2.34 19.52 6.95
N GLN A 219 2.65 20.24 8.05
CA GLN A 219 2.12 19.92 9.38
C GLN A 219 0.60 20.08 9.40
N ILE A 220 0.10 21.25 8.93
CA ILE A 220 -1.34 21.52 8.85
C ILE A 220 -2.04 20.48 7.98
N TYR A 221 -1.48 20.16 6.81
CA TYR A 221 -2.05 19.18 5.89
C TYR A 221 -2.10 17.78 6.54
N ALA A 222 -0.99 17.34 7.12
CA ALA A 222 -0.87 16.02 7.70
C ALA A 222 -1.76 15.83 8.93
N GLU A 223 -1.88 16.84 9.80
CA GLU A 223 -2.79 16.81 10.96
C GLU A 223 -4.26 16.81 10.55
N THR A 224 -4.62 17.63 9.55
CA THR A 224 -6.00 17.75 9.07
C THR A 224 -6.47 16.44 8.40
N ASN A 225 -5.60 15.85 7.57
CA ASN A 225 -5.94 14.67 6.79
C ASN A 225 -5.51 13.36 7.46
N ARG A 226 -4.82 13.42 8.61
CA ARG A 226 -4.29 12.25 9.33
C ARG A 226 -3.46 11.34 8.42
N VAL A 227 -2.50 11.92 7.69
CA VAL A 227 -1.66 11.23 6.70
C VAL A 227 -0.18 11.33 7.06
N ILE A 228 0.63 10.47 6.43
CA ILE A 228 2.08 10.49 6.60
C ILE A 228 2.65 11.67 5.81
N SER A 229 3.36 12.57 6.48
CA SER A 229 4.05 13.68 5.83
C SER A 229 5.28 13.22 5.04
N PRO A 230 5.56 13.82 3.88
CA PRO A 230 6.81 13.59 3.15
C PRO A 230 8.04 14.20 3.86
N SER A 231 7.86 15.13 4.78
CA SER A 231 8.95 15.75 5.57
C SER A 231 9.29 14.94 6.82
N LYS A 232 10.58 14.77 7.09
CA LYS A 232 11.09 14.17 8.34
C LYS A 232 10.86 15.05 9.57
N ASN A 233 10.59 16.35 9.37
CA ASN A 233 10.36 17.32 10.45
C ASN A 233 8.90 17.37 10.92
N VAL A 234 8.01 16.69 10.18
CA VAL A 234 6.57 16.69 10.45
C VAL A 234 6.16 15.32 10.97
N GLU A 235 5.68 15.31 12.21
CA GLU A 235 5.15 14.12 12.86
C GLU A 235 3.66 14.31 13.15
N VAL A 236 2.88 13.28 12.89
CA VAL A 236 1.45 13.22 13.20
C VAL A 236 1.20 12.03 14.12
N GLU A 237 0.32 12.21 15.08
CA GLU A 237 -0.08 11.16 15.99
C GLU A 237 -0.59 9.93 15.21
N CYS A 238 0.02 8.78 15.49
CA CYS A 238 -0.42 7.51 14.94
C CYS A 238 -1.51 6.92 15.82
N VAL A 239 -2.71 6.75 15.29
CA VAL A 239 -3.82 6.11 16.02
C VAL A 239 -3.50 4.63 16.29
N ASP A 240 -4.02 4.09 17.41
CA ASP A 240 -3.69 2.75 17.89
C ASP A 240 -3.83 1.64 16.82
N PRO A 241 -4.89 1.59 16.01
CA PRO A 241 -5.01 0.57 14.97
C PRO A 241 -3.88 0.55 13.95
N LEU A 242 -3.24 1.70 13.69
CA LEU A 242 -2.18 1.85 12.69
C LEU A 242 -0.78 1.53 13.22
N LYS A 243 -0.60 1.34 14.52
CA LYS A 243 0.72 1.12 15.12
C LYS A 243 1.50 -0.02 14.46
N PRO A 244 0.93 -1.22 14.22
CA PRO A 244 1.69 -2.31 13.60
C PRO A 244 2.21 -1.94 12.21
N LEU A 245 1.39 -1.29 11.38
CA LEU A 245 1.82 -0.82 10.06
C LEU A 245 2.89 0.28 10.17
N ASN A 246 2.70 1.22 11.09
CA ASN A 246 3.64 2.32 11.31
C ASN A 246 5.01 1.83 11.77
N ASP A 247 5.06 0.84 12.66
CA ASP A 247 6.31 0.29 13.17
C ASP A 247 7.18 -0.25 12.03
N ARG A 248 6.59 -0.98 11.07
CA ARG A 248 7.30 -1.45 9.87
C ARG A 248 7.83 -0.29 9.01
N ILE A 249 7.05 0.77 8.86
CA ILE A 249 7.46 1.97 8.12
C ILE A 249 8.63 2.67 8.83
N GLN A 250 8.60 2.78 10.16
CA GLN A 250 9.68 3.38 10.94
C GLN A 250 10.97 2.53 10.91
N GLU A 251 10.85 1.22 10.81
CA GLU A 251 11.97 0.29 10.57
C GLU A 251 12.53 0.35 9.15
N ASN A 252 11.96 1.18 8.26
CA ASN A 252 12.23 1.24 6.83
C ASN A 252 11.97 -0.08 6.09
N VAL A 253 10.99 -0.86 6.54
CA VAL A 253 10.57 -2.11 5.91
C VAL A 253 9.28 -1.83 5.15
N TYR A 254 9.37 -1.68 3.84
CA TYR A 254 8.26 -1.41 2.92
C TYR A 254 8.66 -1.70 1.47
N VAL A 255 7.69 -1.74 0.58
CA VAL A 255 7.90 -1.68 -0.87
C VAL A 255 7.28 -0.41 -1.44
N LEU A 256 7.80 0.03 -2.58
CA LEU A 256 7.22 1.14 -3.33
C LEU A 256 6.20 0.62 -4.33
N GLY A 257 5.02 1.22 -4.29
CA GLY A 257 3.95 0.92 -5.21
C GLY A 257 4.17 1.51 -6.60
N SER A 258 3.32 1.12 -7.53
CA SER A 258 3.37 1.57 -8.93
C SER A 258 4.73 1.33 -9.60
N ASN A 259 5.48 0.31 -9.14
CA ASN A 259 6.80 -0.05 -9.65
C ASN A 259 7.79 1.16 -9.66
N ALA A 260 7.80 1.94 -8.59
CA ALA A 260 8.60 3.16 -8.49
C ALA A 260 10.09 2.91 -8.84
N GLY A 261 10.62 3.75 -9.72
CA GLY A 261 11.98 3.61 -10.25
C GLY A 261 12.12 2.67 -11.45
N MET A 262 11.06 1.96 -11.82
CA MET A 262 11.03 1.04 -12.97
C MET A 262 10.34 1.69 -14.18
N ASP A 263 10.44 1.02 -15.34
CA ASP A 263 9.73 1.45 -16.54
C ASP A 263 8.22 1.53 -16.27
N VAL A 264 7.57 2.60 -16.73
CA VAL A 264 6.14 2.86 -16.52
C VAL A 264 5.22 1.80 -17.11
N GLU A 265 5.64 1.10 -18.15
CA GLU A 265 4.88 0.00 -18.75
C GLU A 265 4.68 -1.16 -17.77
N GLN A 266 5.60 -1.35 -16.83
CA GLN A 266 5.54 -2.44 -15.85
C GLN A 266 4.29 -2.32 -14.96
N TRP A 267 3.95 -1.11 -14.54
CA TRP A 267 2.72 -0.89 -13.76
C TRP A 267 1.46 -1.21 -14.58
N GLY A 268 1.41 -0.73 -15.83
CA GLY A 268 0.30 -1.03 -16.73
C GLY A 268 0.11 -2.53 -16.96
N ASN A 269 1.20 -3.27 -17.16
CA ASN A 269 1.18 -4.72 -17.31
C ASN A 269 0.71 -5.41 -16.01
N THR A 270 1.13 -4.96 -14.83
CA THR A 270 0.63 -5.48 -13.55
C THR A 270 -0.89 -5.36 -13.45
N CYS A 271 -1.42 -4.18 -13.75
CA CYS A 271 -2.86 -3.93 -13.73
C CYS A 271 -3.63 -4.82 -14.73
N LEU A 272 -3.09 -5.02 -15.92
CA LEU A 272 -3.72 -5.90 -16.94
C LEU A 272 -3.76 -7.34 -16.46
N ILE A 273 -2.65 -7.89 -15.94
CA ILE A 273 -2.59 -9.27 -15.45
C ILE A 273 -3.56 -9.49 -14.28
N VAL A 274 -3.61 -8.55 -13.32
CA VAL A 274 -4.56 -8.65 -12.20
C VAL A 274 -6.00 -8.69 -12.70
N ARG A 275 -6.36 -7.87 -13.70
CA ARG A 275 -7.70 -7.91 -14.31
C ARG A 275 -7.99 -9.23 -15.00
N GLU A 276 -7.02 -9.79 -15.73
CA GLU A 276 -7.16 -11.09 -16.36
C GLU A 276 -7.34 -12.23 -15.35
N LEU A 277 -6.70 -12.14 -14.18
CA LEU A 277 -6.89 -13.10 -13.09
C LEU A 277 -8.28 -13.01 -12.44
N LEU A 278 -8.88 -11.83 -12.46
CA LEU A 278 -10.23 -11.60 -11.90
C LEU A 278 -11.36 -11.98 -12.89
N GLY A 279 -11.09 -12.16 -14.17
CA GLY A 279 -12.06 -12.54 -15.21
C GLY A 279 -12.23 -11.44 -16.24
#